data_9b16b3dda6c8e8e34392c6ddb0e68bb6
#
_entry.id   9b16b3dda6c8e8e34392c6ddb0e68bb6
#
_cell.length_a   1.000
_cell.length_b   1.000
_cell.length_c   1.000
_cell.angle_alpha   90.00
_cell.angle_beta   90.00
_cell.angle_gamma   90.00
#
_symmetry.space_group_name_H-M   'P 1'
#
loop_
_entity.id
_entity.type
_entity.pdbx_description
1 polymer ?
#
loop_
_entity_poly.entity_id
_entity_poly.type
_entity_poly.pdbx_seq_one_letter_code
_entity_poly.pdbx_strand_id
1 'polypeptide(L)'
;MMTAAPAIAVIGAHYGDEGKGLVVDRLARDLRDPWVVRFNGGAQAGHTVTLPDGRRQVFSHFGAGTLAGAPTFLSRFFVANPYLFLREAEELRTAGVAPRVVL
;
A
#
# COMPACT_ATOMS: atom_id res chain seq x y z
N MET A 1 -31.14 3.33 -2.84
CA MET A 1 -30.56 2.31 -1.95
C MET A 1 -29.06 2.46 -1.92
N MET A 2 -28.49 2.62 -0.75
CA MET A 2 -27.05 2.66 -0.59
C MET A 2 -26.49 1.24 -0.59
N THR A 3 -25.61 0.95 -1.52
CA THR A 3 -24.77 -0.25 -1.46
C THR A 3 -23.51 0.07 -0.67
N ALA A 4 -23.20 -0.75 0.31
CA ALA A 4 -21.95 -0.63 1.04
C ALA A 4 -20.77 -0.81 0.06
N ALA A 5 -19.72 0.00 0.21
CA ALA A 5 -18.50 -0.21 -0.54
C ALA A 5 -17.89 -1.57 -0.17
N PRO A 6 -17.36 -2.33 -1.13
CA PRO A 6 -16.74 -3.61 -0.80
C PRO A 6 -15.50 -3.42 0.05
N ALA A 7 -15.32 -4.29 1.03
CA ALA A 7 -14.08 -4.39 1.79
C ALA A 7 -13.41 -5.72 1.45
N ILE A 8 -12.17 -5.66 0.98
CA ILE A 8 -11.43 -6.83 0.55
C ILE A 8 -10.19 -6.96 1.44
N ALA A 9 -10.00 -8.14 2.04
CA ALA A 9 -8.80 -8.44 2.79
C ALA A 9 -7.86 -9.32 1.96
N VAL A 10 -6.62 -8.87 1.80
CA VAL A 10 -5.56 -9.65 1.15
C VAL A 10 -4.65 -10.20 2.23
N ILE A 11 -4.65 -11.50 2.37
CA ILE A 11 -3.85 -12.20 3.40
C ILE A 11 -2.89 -13.17 2.73
N GLY A 12 -1.76 -13.42 3.40
CA GLY A 12 -0.81 -14.44 3.01
C GLY A 12 -1.00 -15.69 3.85
N ALA A 13 -0.99 -16.86 3.21
CA ALA A 13 -1.15 -18.14 3.87
C ALA A 13 0.18 -18.85 4.18
N HIS A 14 1.30 -18.26 3.77
CA HIS A 14 2.63 -18.84 3.93
C HIS A 14 3.60 -17.85 4.58
N TYR A 15 4.87 -17.89 4.18
CA TYR A 15 5.96 -17.21 4.89
C TYR A 15 6.32 -15.84 4.33
N GLY A 16 5.45 -15.21 3.53
CA GLY A 16 5.59 -13.81 3.18
C GLY A 16 5.88 -13.50 1.71
N ASP A 17 6.02 -14.47 0.84
CA ASP A 17 6.36 -14.25 -0.57
C ASP A 17 5.22 -14.70 -1.51
N GLU A 18 4.00 -14.35 -1.16
CA GLU A 18 2.81 -14.77 -1.91
C GLU A 18 2.33 -13.76 -2.95
N GLY A 19 3.02 -12.62 -3.08
CA GLY A 19 2.63 -11.59 -4.03
C GLY A 19 1.49 -10.69 -3.56
N LYS A 20 1.31 -10.51 -2.26
CA LYS A 20 0.24 -9.66 -1.70
C LYS A 20 0.29 -8.23 -2.23
N GLY A 21 1.49 -7.66 -2.34
CA GLY A 21 1.65 -6.30 -2.85
C GLY A 21 1.13 -6.15 -4.28
N LEU A 22 1.45 -7.10 -5.13
CA LEU A 22 0.98 -7.09 -6.52
C LEU A 22 -0.54 -7.25 -6.61
N VAL A 23 -1.14 -8.08 -5.78
CA VAL A 23 -2.59 -8.25 -5.72
C VAL A 23 -3.28 -6.97 -5.26
N VAL A 24 -2.75 -6.32 -4.23
CA VAL A 24 -3.29 -5.04 -3.73
C VAL A 24 -3.20 -3.96 -4.79
N ASP A 25 -2.06 -3.85 -5.49
CA ASP A 25 -1.91 -2.90 -6.59
C ASP A 25 -2.96 -3.14 -7.68
N ARG A 26 -3.16 -4.39 -8.06
CA ARG A 26 -4.16 -4.75 -9.09
C ARG A 26 -5.58 -4.39 -8.65
N LEU A 27 -5.95 -4.73 -7.43
CA LEU A 27 -7.26 -4.40 -6.89
C LEU A 27 -7.47 -2.88 -6.82
N ALA A 28 -6.45 -2.13 -6.43
CA ALA A 28 -6.52 -0.68 -6.37
C ALA A 28 -6.74 -0.05 -7.75
N ARG A 29 -6.24 -0.68 -8.81
CA ARG A 29 -6.47 -0.20 -10.19
C ARG A 29 -7.88 -0.52 -10.68
N ASP A 30 -8.45 -1.64 -10.24
CA ASP A 30 -9.75 -2.12 -10.71
C ASP A 30 -10.91 -1.52 -9.92
N LEU A 31 -10.70 -1.13 -8.68
CA LEU A 31 -11.75 -0.58 -7.81
C LEU A 31 -11.88 0.93 -8.01
N ARG A 32 -13.11 1.42 -7.79
CA ARG A 32 -13.39 2.85 -7.83
C ARG A 32 -13.08 3.49 -6.48
N ASP A 33 -12.23 4.52 -6.49
CA ASP A 33 -11.83 5.30 -5.31
C ASP A 33 -11.40 4.43 -4.13
N PRO A 34 -10.48 3.47 -4.33
CA PRO A 34 -10.09 2.55 -3.26
C PRO A 34 -9.23 3.24 -2.21
N TRP A 35 -9.30 2.73 -1.00
CA TRP A 35 -8.34 3.03 0.07
C TRP A 35 -7.59 1.77 0.42
N VAL A 36 -6.30 1.88 0.67
CA VAL A 36 -5.52 0.75 1.20
C VAL A 36 -5.34 0.96 2.69
N VAL A 37 -5.81 -0.01 3.47
CA VAL A 37 -5.72 0.02 4.93
C VAL A 37 -4.60 -0.91 5.38
N ARG A 38 -3.63 -0.34 6.10
CA ARG A 38 -2.63 -1.13 6.81
C ARG A 38 -3.02 -1.18 8.28
N PHE A 39 -3.65 -2.29 8.66
CA PHE A 39 -4.29 -2.32 9.97
C PHE A 39 -3.37 -2.83 11.08
N ASN A 40 -2.28 -3.56 10.76
CA ASN A 40 -1.33 -4.06 11.76
C ASN A 40 0.06 -4.22 11.16
N GLY A 41 0.99 -4.72 11.97
CA GLY A 41 2.37 -4.94 11.55
C GLY A 41 3.21 -3.69 11.69
N GLY A 42 4.30 -3.64 10.97
CA GLY A 42 5.24 -2.54 11.06
C GLY A 42 6.04 -2.35 9.79
N ALA A 43 6.98 -1.40 9.84
CA ALA A 43 7.78 -0.99 8.70
C ALA A 43 8.70 -2.09 8.17
N GLN A 44 8.96 -3.13 8.96
CA GLN A 44 9.77 -4.28 8.54
C GLN A 44 9.06 -5.17 7.50
N ALA A 45 7.73 -5.08 7.41
CA ALA A 45 6.96 -5.88 6.47
C ALA A 45 6.83 -5.13 5.13
N GLY A 46 7.82 -5.27 4.26
CA GLY A 46 7.81 -4.65 2.94
C GLY A 46 6.89 -5.36 1.96
N HIS A 47 6.15 -4.59 1.18
CA HIS A 47 5.33 -5.10 0.08
C HIS A 47 5.87 -4.54 -1.25
N THR A 48 6.20 -5.41 -2.17
CA THR A 48 6.82 -5.02 -3.44
C THR A 48 5.80 -5.01 -4.56
N VAL A 49 5.83 -3.93 -5.34
CA VAL A 49 5.08 -3.82 -6.60
C VAL A 49 6.08 -3.58 -7.72
N THR A 50 6.00 -4.41 -8.76
CA THR A 50 6.77 -4.23 -9.99
C THR A 50 5.81 -3.90 -11.11
N LEU A 51 6.04 -2.77 -11.78
CA LEU A 51 5.21 -2.34 -12.91
C LEU A 51 5.69 -3.02 -14.21
N PRO A 52 4.81 -3.07 -15.24
CA PRO A 52 5.19 -3.67 -16.53
C PRO A 52 6.40 -3.01 -17.21
N ASP A 53 6.67 -1.72 -16.91
CA ASP A 53 7.82 -0.99 -17.43
C ASP A 53 9.12 -1.28 -16.67
N GLY A 54 9.10 -2.19 -15.69
CA GLY A 54 10.25 -2.58 -14.90
C GLY A 54 10.47 -1.76 -13.63
N ARG A 55 9.71 -0.69 -13.41
CA ARG A 55 9.82 0.09 -12.16
C ARG A 55 9.36 -0.76 -10.99
N ARG A 56 10.13 -0.67 -9.91
CA ARG A 56 9.89 -1.46 -8.70
C ARG A 56 9.86 -0.54 -7.48
N GLN A 57 8.84 -0.71 -6.65
CA GLN A 57 8.72 0.02 -5.40
C GLN A 57 8.46 -0.94 -4.26
N VAL A 58 9.20 -0.78 -3.17
CA VAL A 58 8.97 -1.49 -1.92
C VAL A 58 8.25 -0.56 -0.96
N PHE A 59 7.07 -0.97 -0.50
CA PHE A 59 6.25 -0.20 0.43
C PHE A 59 6.39 -0.74 1.84
N SER A 60 6.84 0.11 2.75
CA SER A 60 6.92 -0.21 4.19
C SER A 60 5.79 0.46 4.98
N HIS A 61 5.40 1.66 4.62
CA HIS A 61 4.33 2.43 5.25
C HIS A 61 3.15 2.67 4.32
N PHE A 62 3.43 3.17 3.11
CA PHE A 62 2.37 3.38 2.13
C PHE A 62 1.84 2.06 1.63
N GLY A 63 0.56 2.03 1.32
CA GLY A 63 -0.07 0.84 0.79
C GLY A 63 0.41 0.49 -0.61
N ALA A 64 0.38 -0.79 -0.97
CA ALA A 64 0.82 -1.26 -2.28
C ALA A 64 -0.05 -0.72 -3.43
N GLY A 65 -1.18 -0.08 -3.14
CA GLY A 65 -2.01 0.62 -4.14
C GLY A 65 -1.60 2.06 -4.41
N THR A 66 -0.53 2.57 -3.79
CA THR A 66 -0.10 3.97 -3.94
C THR A 66 0.25 4.33 -5.37
N LEU A 67 0.87 3.42 -6.11
CA LEU A 67 1.18 3.66 -7.52
C LEU A 67 -0.07 3.73 -8.40
N ALA A 68 -1.17 3.16 -7.95
CA ALA A 68 -2.47 3.25 -8.61
C ALA A 68 -3.27 4.48 -8.15
N GLY A 69 -2.70 5.32 -7.30
CA GLY A 69 -3.33 6.53 -6.80
C GLY A 69 -4.17 6.35 -5.54
N ALA A 70 -4.20 5.17 -4.95
CA ALA A 70 -4.99 4.91 -3.76
C ALA A 70 -4.34 5.54 -2.51
N PRO A 71 -5.09 6.30 -1.71
CA PRO A 71 -4.58 6.78 -0.43
C PRO A 71 -4.44 5.62 0.56
N THR A 72 -3.56 5.81 1.54
CA THR A 72 -3.28 4.83 2.58
C THR A 72 -3.86 5.30 3.91
N PHE A 73 -4.53 4.41 4.61
CA PHE A 73 -4.90 4.59 6.01
C PHE A 73 -4.02 3.70 6.89
N LEU A 74 -3.28 4.33 7.81
CA LEU A 74 -2.49 3.61 8.81
C LEU A 74 -3.29 3.55 10.11
N SER A 75 -3.68 2.35 10.52
CA SER A 75 -4.43 2.19 11.75
C SER A 75 -3.55 2.37 12.99
N ARG A 76 -4.17 2.56 14.13
CA ARG A 76 -3.45 2.68 15.41
C ARG A 76 -2.65 1.44 15.80
N PHE A 77 -2.92 0.32 15.15
CA PHE A 77 -2.19 -0.94 15.40
C PHE A 77 -0.96 -1.11 14.51
N PHE A 78 -0.75 -0.19 13.57
CA PHE A 78 0.44 -0.20 12.73
C PHE A 78 1.60 0.47 13.47
N VAL A 79 2.74 -0.18 13.51
CA VAL A 79 3.95 0.34 14.15
C VAL A 79 4.79 1.07 13.10
N ALA A 80 4.69 2.39 13.08
CA ALA A 80 5.41 3.22 12.13
C ALA A 80 6.84 3.48 12.59
N ASN A 81 7.75 3.60 11.61
CA ASN A 81 9.07 4.16 11.80
C ASN A 81 9.10 5.53 11.12
N PRO A 82 9.07 6.66 11.86
CA PRO A 82 8.97 7.97 11.24
C PRO A 82 10.09 8.30 10.27
N TYR A 83 11.29 7.83 10.56
CA TYR A 83 12.45 8.06 9.70
C TYR A 83 12.27 7.36 8.34
N LEU A 84 11.92 6.10 8.35
CA LEU A 84 11.67 5.33 7.13
C LEU A 84 10.43 5.84 6.39
N PHE A 85 9.42 6.31 7.11
CA PHE A 85 8.24 6.91 6.51
C PHE A 85 8.57 8.13 5.66
N LEU A 86 9.37 9.06 6.21
CA LEU A 86 9.77 10.26 5.48
C LEU A 86 10.63 9.92 4.27
N ARG A 87 11.52 8.95 4.40
CA ARG A 87 12.36 8.48 3.31
C ARG A 87 11.51 7.87 2.17
N GLU A 88 10.56 7.03 2.52
CA GLU A 88 9.67 6.41 1.55
C GLU A 88 8.80 7.45 0.83
N ALA A 89 8.28 8.44 1.55
CA ALA A 89 7.52 9.55 0.96
C ALA A 89 8.35 10.33 -0.05
N GLU A 90 9.63 10.58 0.27
CA GLU A 90 10.55 11.29 -0.64
C GLU A 90 10.86 10.46 -1.88
N GLU A 91 11.09 9.16 -1.73
CA GLU A 91 11.30 8.26 -2.85
C GLU A 91 10.11 8.27 -3.81
N LEU A 92 8.88 8.25 -3.29
CA LEU A 92 7.67 8.30 -4.09
C LEU A 92 7.53 9.64 -4.81
N ARG A 93 7.78 10.76 -4.14
CA ARG A 93 7.73 12.08 -4.77
C ARG A 93 8.76 12.21 -5.90
N THR A 94 9.96 11.70 -5.70
CA THR A 94 11.01 11.69 -6.72
C THR A 94 10.59 10.85 -7.93
N ALA A 95 9.82 9.79 -7.72
CA ALA A 95 9.26 8.97 -8.79
C ALA A 95 8.00 9.57 -9.44
N GLY A 96 7.61 10.79 -9.07
CA GLY A 96 6.44 11.48 -9.62
C GLY A 96 5.11 11.08 -8.99
N VAL A 97 5.14 10.40 -7.86
CA VAL A 97 3.95 9.97 -7.14
C VAL A 97 3.67 10.91 -5.97
N ALA A 98 2.44 11.37 -5.83
CA ALA A 98 2.01 12.18 -4.70
C ALA A 98 1.30 11.28 -3.68
N PRO A 99 2.03 10.69 -2.72
CA PRO A 99 1.43 9.76 -1.78
C PRO A 99 0.51 10.50 -0.80
N ARG A 100 -0.62 9.87 -0.49
CA ARG A 100 -1.59 10.39 0.50
C ARG A 100 -1.73 9.38 1.62
N VAL A 101 -1.63 9.86 2.85
CA VAL A 101 -1.73 9.02 4.03
C VAL A 101 -2.62 9.69 5.07
N VAL A 102 -3.40 8.87 5.76
CA VAL A 102 -4.21 9.29 6.91
C VAL A 102 -3.86 8.38 8.08
N LEU A 103 -3.75 8.98 9.24
CA LEU A 103 -3.45 8.29 10.48
C LEU A 103 -4.70 8.15 11.35
#